data_476e22bc5af309bfa52aa8629761152a
#
_entry.id   476e22bc5af309bfa52aa8629761152a
#
_cell.length_a   1.000
_cell.length_b   1.000
_cell.length_c   1.000
_cell.angle_alpha   90.00
_cell.angle_beta   90.00
_cell.angle_gamma   90.00
#
_symmetry.space_group_name_H-M   'P 1'
#
loop_
_entity.id
_entity.type
_entity.pdbx_description
1 polymer ?
#
loop_
_entity_poly.entity_id
_entity_poly.type
_entity_poly.pdbx_seq_one_letter_code
_entity_poly.pdbx_strand_id
1 'polypeptide(L)'
;MIKDFLLSCWQLLNISSFWLVVSFFLCGLLHVVLRPEFLQQSLGNTKLSSLVKATISGMLLPICSCGVVPLALSLYYSGAYLGPTLAFLVATPIINPAAVLLALALLGPKLTVIYVITGFMLPMIIGVIGNKLGKNELVSPMAVAMAEAMKNAPAGAETGDFAAVKTPWPNKIYSGLDWAVRSLGLQVSRYVLVGILFAAFLLTIIPVAFIQDYLSSPALISLFGIVILGTVMYVCAVGHIPFIAAIVAAGAAPGVAITFLLSGVATNLPELFSIYKLIGKRTVVIYTLTVVVFAIIVGYFTNFLLLPGFTPVFDLSRAQTSIDLANKMSLAVPAWVEYVCSLIIIAMGITAWWPVCRKWFSKFGQEAASA
;
A
#
# COMPACT_ATOMS: atom_id res chain seq x y z
N MET A 1 3.04 28.77 -3.01
CA MET A 1 3.67 27.64 -3.71
C MET A 1 4.69 26.89 -2.87
N ILE A 2 5.89 27.44 -2.57
CA ILE A 2 6.91 26.69 -1.78
C ILE A 2 6.41 26.37 -0.37
N LYS A 3 5.77 27.32 0.29
CA LYS A 3 5.17 27.12 1.62
C LYS A 3 4.10 26.03 1.59
N ASP A 4 3.22 26.04 0.62
CA ASP A 4 2.11 25.10 0.46
C ASP A 4 2.65 23.70 0.15
N PHE A 5 3.68 23.60 -0.70
CA PHE A 5 4.41 22.36 -0.97
C PHE A 5 5.02 21.76 0.30
N LEU A 6 5.74 22.55 1.10
CA LEU A 6 6.36 22.08 2.34
C LEU A 6 5.30 21.66 3.37
N LEU A 7 4.20 22.40 3.48
CA LEU A 7 3.06 22.02 4.34
C LEU A 7 2.43 20.71 3.88
N SER A 8 2.21 20.54 2.59
CA SER A 8 1.68 19.28 2.03
C SER A 8 2.62 18.10 2.30
N CYS A 9 3.93 18.27 2.10
CA CYS A 9 4.92 17.24 2.44
C CYS A 9 4.85 16.84 3.92
N TRP A 10 4.79 17.84 4.81
CA TRP A 10 4.74 17.61 6.25
C TRP A 10 3.44 16.92 6.67
N GLN A 11 2.30 17.34 6.13
CA GLN A 11 1.01 16.71 6.41
C GLN A 11 0.95 15.27 5.93
N LEU A 12 1.36 15.00 4.69
CA LEU A 12 1.40 13.65 4.13
C LEU A 12 2.32 12.72 4.93
N LEU A 13 3.47 13.24 5.38
CA LEU A 13 4.40 12.48 6.18
C LEU A 13 3.80 12.15 7.56
N ASN A 14 3.20 13.11 8.25
CA ASN A 14 2.61 12.90 9.57
C ASN A 14 1.50 11.84 9.56
N ILE A 15 0.59 11.92 8.59
CA ILE A 15 -0.50 10.95 8.44
C ILE A 15 0.03 9.52 8.23
N SER A 16 1.14 9.37 7.49
CA SER A 16 1.68 8.04 7.12
C SER A 16 2.68 7.48 8.11
N SER A 17 3.40 8.33 8.84
CA SER A 17 4.58 7.95 9.64
C SER A 17 4.28 6.98 10.76
N PHE A 18 3.21 7.20 11.52
CA PHE A 18 2.79 6.32 12.60
C PHE A 18 2.54 4.88 12.10
N TRP A 19 1.76 4.76 11.03
CA TRP A 19 1.43 3.46 10.46
C TRP A 19 2.64 2.75 9.85
N LEU A 20 3.59 3.50 9.29
CA LEU A 20 4.88 2.95 8.83
C LEU A 20 5.70 2.37 9.99
N VAL A 21 5.83 3.12 11.10
CA VAL A 21 6.57 2.65 12.28
C VAL A 21 5.91 1.42 12.90
N VAL A 22 4.58 1.43 13.05
CA VAL A 22 3.81 0.26 13.52
C VAL A 22 4.03 -0.93 12.60
N SER A 23 4.05 -0.71 11.30
CA SER A 23 4.26 -1.80 10.31
C SER A 23 5.67 -2.36 10.37
N PHE A 24 6.70 -1.55 10.58
CA PHE A 24 8.07 -2.05 10.80
C PHE A 24 8.16 -2.89 12.06
N PHE A 25 7.50 -2.46 13.13
CA PHE A 25 7.42 -3.25 14.37
C PHE A 25 6.72 -4.59 14.15
N LEU A 26 5.55 -4.59 13.51
CA LEU A 26 4.80 -5.81 13.17
C LEU A 26 5.62 -6.71 12.22
N CYS A 27 6.32 -6.14 11.25
CA CYS A 27 7.20 -6.87 10.33
C CYS A 27 8.32 -7.60 11.07
N GLY A 28 8.98 -6.91 12.03
CA GLY A 28 10.00 -7.51 12.87
C GLY A 28 9.47 -8.66 13.72
N LEU A 29 8.28 -8.48 14.30
CA LEU A 29 7.62 -9.52 15.09
C LEU A 29 7.20 -10.72 14.21
N LEU A 30 6.59 -10.46 13.06
CA LEU A 30 6.20 -11.50 12.10
C LEU A 30 7.41 -12.29 11.58
N HIS A 31 8.53 -11.62 11.32
CA HIS A 31 9.77 -12.26 10.89
C HIS A 31 10.29 -13.30 11.91
N VAL A 32 10.08 -13.05 13.20
CA VAL A 32 10.46 -13.97 14.28
C VAL A 32 9.44 -15.09 14.48
N VAL A 33 8.14 -14.76 14.38
CA VAL A 33 7.04 -15.69 14.68
C VAL A 33 6.71 -16.59 13.49
N LEU A 34 6.72 -16.03 12.28
CA LEU A 34 6.37 -16.78 11.08
C LEU A 34 7.57 -17.61 10.61
N ARG A 35 7.43 -18.91 10.72
CA ARG A 35 8.41 -19.85 10.18
C ARG A 35 8.36 -19.80 8.64
N PRO A 36 9.51 -19.68 7.96
CA PRO A 36 9.56 -19.70 6.49
C PRO A 36 8.85 -20.90 5.87
N GLU A 37 8.93 -22.07 6.52
CA GLU A 37 8.30 -23.31 6.05
C GLU A 37 6.76 -23.18 6.01
N PHE A 38 6.16 -22.57 7.03
CA PHE A 38 4.71 -22.36 7.08
C PHE A 38 4.25 -21.38 5.98
N LEU A 39 5.02 -20.32 5.74
CA LEU A 39 4.73 -19.35 4.68
C LEU A 39 4.90 -19.98 3.30
N GLN A 40 5.95 -20.76 3.08
CA GLN A 40 6.15 -21.47 1.82
C GLN A 40 5.05 -22.50 1.56
N GLN A 41 4.62 -23.26 2.55
CA GLN A 41 3.50 -24.21 2.39
C GLN A 41 2.17 -23.51 2.13
N SER A 42 1.91 -22.40 2.80
CA SER A 42 0.64 -21.67 2.72
C SER A 42 0.54 -20.71 1.54
N LEU A 43 1.58 -19.92 1.29
CA LEU A 43 1.63 -18.83 0.31
C LEU A 43 2.71 -19.01 -0.78
N GLY A 44 3.60 -20.00 -0.65
CA GLY A 44 4.65 -20.31 -1.61
C GLY A 44 4.18 -21.20 -2.78
N ASN A 45 2.96 -20.95 -3.27
CA ASN A 45 2.42 -21.69 -4.41
C ASN A 45 1.45 -20.83 -5.23
N THR A 46 1.14 -21.27 -6.44
CA THR A 46 0.26 -20.57 -7.39
C THR A 46 -1.22 -20.95 -7.25
N LYS A 47 -1.60 -21.73 -6.23
CA LYS A 47 -2.97 -22.22 -6.05
C LYS A 47 -3.91 -21.07 -5.66
N LEU A 48 -5.15 -21.16 -6.10
CA LEU A 48 -6.20 -20.20 -5.76
C LEU A 48 -6.41 -20.09 -4.24
N SER A 49 -6.25 -21.22 -3.52
CA SER A 49 -6.36 -21.24 -2.05
C SER A 49 -5.35 -20.32 -1.35
N SER A 50 -4.13 -20.17 -1.89
CA SER A 50 -3.12 -19.24 -1.37
C SER A 50 -3.54 -17.80 -1.60
N LEU A 51 -4.11 -17.48 -2.75
CA LEU A 51 -4.64 -16.16 -3.05
C LEU A 51 -5.79 -15.79 -2.12
N VAL A 52 -6.75 -16.73 -1.91
CA VAL A 52 -7.86 -16.51 -0.96
C VAL A 52 -7.35 -16.27 0.45
N LYS A 53 -6.40 -17.09 0.93
CA LYS A 53 -5.81 -16.91 2.26
C LYS A 53 -5.11 -15.55 2.40
N ALA A 54 -4.30 -15.15 1.41
CA ALA A 54 -3.62 -13.87 1.39
C ALA A 54 -4.61 -12.70 1.36
N THR A 55 -5.66 -12.78 0.53
CA THR A 55 -6.71 -11.77 0.44
C THR A 55 -7.46 -11.61 1.76
N ILE A 56 -7.95 -12.69 2.34
CA ILE A 56 -8.70 -12.67 3.61
C ILE A 56 -7.79 -12.16 4.74
N SER A 57 -6.55 -12.63 4.81
CA SER A 57 -5.59 -12.14 5.81
C SER A 57 -5.35 -10.64 5.68
N GLY A 58 -5.25 -10.13 4.45
CA GLY A 58 -5.11 -8.71 4.18
C GLY A 58 -6.32 -7.90 4.65
N MET A 59 -7.53 -8.34 4.30
CA MET A 59 -8.79 -7.66 4.63
C MET A 59 -9.06 -7.54 6.14
N LEU A 60 -8.52 -8.46 6.93
CA LEU A 60 -8.67 -8.44 8.39
C LEU A 60 -7.72 -7.48 9.10
N LEU A 61 -6.68 -7.01 8.41
CA LEU A 61 -5.69 -6.12 9.01
C LEU A 61 -6.12 -4.65 8.87
N PRO A 62 -6.32 -3.93 9.97
CA PRO A 62 -6.67 -2.52 9.93
C PRO A 62 -5.43 -1.63 9.69
N ILE A 63 -4.71 -1.88 8.59
CA ILE A 63 -3.46 -1.18 8.26
C ILE A 63 -3.67 -0.41 6.96
N CYS A 64 -3.10 0.80 6.88
CA CYS A 64 -3.13 1.64 5.68
C CYS A 64 -2.16 1.13 4.59
N SER A 65 -2.30 1.68 3.38
CA SER A 65 -1.44 1.36 2.23
C SER A 65 0.06 1.57 2.50
N CYS A 66 0.44 2.56 3.30
CA CYS A 66 1.84 2.79 3.67
C CYS A 66 2.41 1.66 4.53
N GLY A 67 1.60 1.11 5.43
CA GLY A 67 2.00 0.06 6.34
C GLY A 67 1.97 -1.33 5.74
N VAL A 68 1.17 -1.58 4.72
CA VAL A 68 1.06 -2.90 4.10
C VAL A 68 2.30 -3.25 3.25
N VAL A 69 2.98 -2.25 2.66
CA VAL A 69 4.14 -2.47 1.79
C VAL A 69 5.27 -3.23 2.52
N PRO A 70 5.74 -2.79 3.70
CA PRO A 70 6.75 -3.55 4.45
C PRO A 70 6.30 -4.97 4.77
N LEU A 71 5.03 -5.17 5.15
CA LEU A 71 4.48 -6.48 5.47
C LEU A 71 4.45 -7.41 4.25
N ALA A 72 3.97 -6.92 3.11
CA ALA A 72 3.94 -7.67 1.86
C ALA A 72 5.35 -8.05 1.39
N LEU A 73 6.31 -7.12 1.53
CA LEU A 73 7.71 -7.39 1.22
C LEU A 73 8.32 -8.44 2.16
N SER A 74 7.99 -8.38 3.45
CA SER A 74 8.40 -9.41 4.42
C SER A 74 7.88 -10.79 4.03
N LEU A 75 6.61 -10.89 3.65
CA LEU A 75 6.02 -12.14 3.14
C LEU A 75 6.74 -12.63 1.88
N TYR A 76 7.00 -11.75 0.93
CA TYR A 76 7.69 -12.07 -0.32
C TYR A 76 9.12 -12.55 -0.09
N TYR A 77 9.88 -11.88 0.77
CA TYR A 77 11.25 -12.27 1.11
C TYR A 77 11.32 -13.55 1.95
N SER A 78 10.26 -13.84 2.71
CA SER A 78 10.13 -15.09 3.48
C SER A 78 9.62 -16.28 2.66
N GLY A 79 9.43 -16.12 1.33
CA GLY A 79 9.11 -17.21 0.42
C GLY A 79 7.68 -17.29 -0.07
N ALA A 80 6.84 -16.29 0.21
CA ALA A 80 5.55 -16.19 -0.46
C ALA A 80 5.75 -15.89 -1.96
N TYR A 81 4.88 -16.45 -2.80
CA TYR A 81 4.89 -16.15 -4.23
C TYR A 81 4.32 -14.78 -4.52
N LEU A 82 4.68 -14.23 -5.68
CA LEU A 82 4.28 -12.90 -6.11
C LEU A 82 2.76 -12.71 -6.08
N GLY A 83 1.99 -13.68 -6.57
CA GLY A 83 0.52 -13.59 -6.59
C GLY A 83 -0.10 -13.39 -5.22
N PRO A 84 0.13 -14.28 -4.23
CA PRO A 84 -0.32 -14.08 -2.85
C PRO A 84 0.16 -12.77 -2.23
N THR A 85 1.41 -12.36 -2.52
CA THR A 85 1.97 -11.09 -2.05
C THR A 85 1.19 -9.89 -2.60
N LEU A 86 0.92 -9.86 -3.91
CA LEU A 86 0.13 -8.80 -4.54
C LEU A 86 -1.34 -8.81 -4.09
N ALA A 87 -1.92 -10.00 -3.90
CA ALA A 87 -3.28 -10.13 -3.38
C ALA A 87 -3.39 -9.55 -1.97
N PHE A 88 -2.45 -9.85 -1.09
CA PHE A 88 -2.36 -9.27 0.25
C PHE A 88 -2.17 -7.75 0.21
N LEU A 89 -1.25 -7.27 -0.63
CA LEU A 89 -0.91 -5.85 -0.78
C LEU A 89 -2.12 -5.01 -1.20
N VAL A 90 -2.94 -5.52 -2.11
CA VAL A 90 -4.14 -4.82 -2.62
C VAL A 90 -5.32 -4.96 -1.67
N ALA A 91 -5.55 -6.14 -1.08
CA ALA A 91 -6.70 -6.40 -0.23
C ALA A 91 -6.71 -5.54 1.03
N THR A 92 -5.56 -5.39 1.67
CA THR A 92 -5.41 -4.73 2.98
C THR A 92 -5.88 -3.26 2.97
N PRO A 93 -5.45 -2.40 2.05
CA PRO A 93 -5.87 -1.00 2.05
C PRO A 93 -7.28 -0.80 1.48
N ILE A 94 -7.74 -1.65 0.56
CA ILE A 94 -9.04 -1.48 -0.09
C ILE A 94 -10.15 -1.86 0.88
N ILE A 95 -10.12 -3.06 1.44
CA ILE A 95 -11.17 -3.52 2.35
C ILE A 95 -10.63 -3.65 3.76
N ASN A 96 -10.91 -2.66 4.57
CA ASN A 96 -10.76 -2.76 6.01
C ASN A 96 -12.10 -2.44 6.70
N PRO A 97 -12.34 -2.92 7.93
CA PRO A 97 -13.63 -2.76 8.61
C PRO A 97 -14.07 -1.29 8.72
N ALA A 98 -13.14 -0.37 9.00
CA ALA A 98 -13.42 1.05 9.14
C ALA A 98 -13.86 1.69 7.80
N ALA A 99 -13.19 1.34 6.70
CA ALA A 99 -13.55 1.82 5.37
C ALA A 99 -14.93 1.32 4.93
N VAL A 100 -15.25 0.05 5.19
CA VAL A 100 -16.57 -0.52 4.84
C VAL A 100 -17.70 0.17 5.60
N LEU A 101 -17.53 0.39 6.92
CA LEU A 101 -18.52 1.09 7.72
C LEU A 101 -18.71 2.55 7.26
N LEU A 102 -17.61 3.24 6.95
CA LEU A 102 -17.65 4.60 6.45
C LEU A 102 -18.28 4.70 5.06
N ALA A 103 -17.99 3.76 4.17
CA ALA A 103 -18.62 3.67 2.85
C ALA A 103 -20.12 3.42 2.97
N LEU A 104 -20.55 2.53 3.88
CA LEU A 104 -21.96 2.27 4.12
C LEU A 104 -22.72 3.52 4.59
N ALA A 105 -22.08 4.31 5.43
CA ALA A 105 -22.69 5.53 5.98
C ALA A 105 -22.75 6.69 4.97
N LEU A 106 -21.70 6.87 4.17
CA LEU A 106 -21.55 8.04 3.29
C LEU A 106 -21.97 7.80 1.84
N LEU A 107 -21.70 6.60 1.31
CA LEU A 107 -22.02 6.23 -0.08
C LEU A 107 -23.31 5.42 -0.19
N GLY A 108 -23.81 4.91 0.94
CA GLY A 108 -25.01 4.10 1.00
C GLY A 108 -24.78 2.63 0.63
N PRO A 109 -25.80 1.77 0.87
CA PRO A 109 -25.64 0.31 0.80
C PRO A 109 -25.34 -0.19 -0.62
N LYS A 110 -25.94 0.40 -1.66
CA LYS A 110 -25.75 -0.06 -3.04
C LYS A 110 -24.30 0.08 -3.50
N LEU A 111 -23.69 1.24 -3.31
CA LEU A 111 -22.28 1.47 -3.67
C LEU A 111 -21.33 0.67 -2.78
N THR A 112 -21.64 0.54 -1.49
CA THR A 112 -20.83 -0.23 -0.56
C THR A 112 -20.79 -1.71 -0.91
N VAL A 113 -21.90 -2.32 -1.31
CA VAL A 113 -21.93 -3.72 -1.76
C VAL A 113 -21.04 -3.90 -3.02
N ILE A 114 -21.16 -3.00 -4.00
CA ILE A 114 -20.30 -3.05 -5.18
C ILE A 114 -18.84 -2.92 -4.78
N TYR A 115 -18.50 -1.96 -3.90
CA TYR A 115 -17.15 -1.74 -3.40
C TYR A 115 -16.57 -2.99 -2.71
N VAL A 116 -17.32 -3.64 -1.84
CA VAL A 116 -16.87 -4.85 -1.12
C VAL A 116 -16.65 -6.02 -2.08
N ILE A 117 -17.62 -6.27 -2.97
CA ILE A 117 -17.51 -7.37 -3.95
C ILE A 117 -16.29 -7.14 -4.87
N THR A 118 -16.18 -5.97 -5.44
CA THR A 118 -15.09 -5.64 -6.38
C THR A 118 -13.73 -5.52 -5.70
N GLY A 119 -13.72 -5.03 -4.46
CA GLY A 119 -12.53 -4.99 -3.62
C GLY A 119 -12.03 -6.38 -3.19
N PHE A 120 -12.90 -7.41 -3.15
CA PHE A 120 -12.50 -8.81 -3.00
C PHE A 120 -12.02 -9.42 -4.33
N MET A 121 -12.67 -9.07 -5.43
CA MET A 121 -12.32 -9.61 -6.75
C MET A 121 -10.95 -9.12 -7.25
N LEU A 122 -10.64 -7.85 -7.04
CA LEU A 122 -9.39 -7.25 -7.53
C LEU A 122 -8.14 -7.95 -7.00
N PRO A 123 -7.98 -8.21 -5.68
CA PRO A 123 -6.85 -8.98 -5.16
C PRO A 123 -6.72 -10.37 -5.76
N MET A 124 -7.84 -11.05 -6.00
CA MET A 124 -7.84 -12.38 -6.62
C MET A 124 -7.34 -12.31 -8.06
N ILE A 125 -7.82 -11.34 -8.84
CA ILE A 125 -7.44 -11.15 -10.24
C ILE A 125 -5.95 -10.78 -10.35
N ILE A 126 -5.48 -9.81 -9.56
CA ILE A 126 -4.08 -9.40 -9.58
C ILE A 126 -3.15 -10.52 -9.12
N GLY A 127 -3.59 -11.32 -8.14
CA GLY A 127 -2.85 -12.49 -7.69
C GLY A 127 -2.68 -13.56 -8.76
N VAL A 128 -3.75 -13.86 -9.50
CA VAL A 128 -3.70 -14.79 -10.65
C VAL A 128 -2.80 -14.26 -11.76
N ILE A 129 -2.94 -12.98 -12.12
CA ILE A 129 -2.10 -12.34 -13.15
C ILE A 129 -0.65 -12.29 -12.70
N GLY A 130 -0.37 -11.94 -11.44
CA GLY A 130 0.96 -11.92 -10.85
C GLY A 130 1.64 -13.28 -10.90
N ASN A 131 0.92 -14.35 -10.55
CA ASN A 131 1.44 -15.72 -10.65
C ASN A 131 1.74 -16.14 -12.10
N LYS A 132 0.91 -15.72 -13.07
CA LYS A 132 1.13 -16.09 -14.49
C LYS A 132 2.20 -15.26 -15.17
N LEU A 133 2.28 -13.98 -14.87
CA LEU A 133 3.15 -13.03 -15.57
C LEU A 133 4.42 -12.65 -14.81
N GLY A 134 4.57 -13.03 -13.54
CA GLY A 134 5.70 -12.65 -12.68
C GLY A 134 7.07 -13.14 -13.18
N LYS A 135 7.13 -14.31 -13.86
CA LYS A 135 8.38 -14.92 -14.36
C LYS A 135 9.50 -14.87 -13.31
N ASN A 136 10.59 -14.12 -13.58
CA ASN A 136 11.75 -14.02 -12.70
C ASN A 136 11.47 -13.30 -11.36
N GLU A 137 10.36 -12.57 -11.26
CA GLU A 137 9.90 -11.90 -10.04
C GLU A 137 8.86 -12.75 -9.27
N LEU A 138 8.58 -13.99 -9.73
CA LEU A 138 7.58 -14.87 -9.10
C LEU A 138 7.94 -15.24 -7.67
N VAL A 139 9.24 -15.47 -7.43
CA VAL A 139 9.80 -15.80 -6.10
C VAL A 139 10.95 -14.85 -5.83
N SER A 140 11.08 -14.41 -4.59
CA SER A 140 12.18 -13.55 -4.16
C SER A 140 13.53 -14.25 -4.36
N PRO A 141 14.54 -13.58 -4.95
CA PRO A 141 15.89 -14.13 -5.04
C PRO A 141 16.47 -14.54 -3.68
N MET A 142 16.12 -13.82 -2.63
CA MET A 142 16.53 -14.13 -1.26
C MET A 142 15.88 -15.42 -0.76
N ALA A 143 14.60 -15.64 -1.07
CA ALA A 143 13.91 -16.87 -0.72
C ALA A 143 14.45 -18.09 -1.50
N VAL A 144 14.83 -17.91 -2.76
CA VAL A 144 15.47 -18.95 -3.57
C VAL A 144 16.83 -19.32 -2.98
N ALA A 145 17.68 -18.33 -2.71
CA ALA A 145 19.00 -18.56 -2.09
C ALA A 145 18.89 -19.26 -0.73
N MET A 146 17.89 -18.91 0.05
CA MET A 146 17.62 -19.54 1.35
C MET A 146 17.19 -21.01 1.19
N ALA A 147 16.29 -21.29 0.23
CA ALA A 147 15.85 -22.64 -0.07
C ALA A 147 17.00 -23.53 -0.62
N GLU A 148 17.87 -22.98 -1.44
CA GLU A 148 19.08 -23.68 -1.93
C GLU A 148 20.08 -23.95 -0.81
N ALA A 149 20.31 -22.99 0.08
CA ALA A 149 21.18 -23.18 1.23
C ALA A 149 20.64 -24.28 2.17
N MET A 150 19.34 -24.33 2.40
CA MET A 150 18.68 -25.39 3.17
C MET A 150 18.79 -26.77 2.50
N LYS A 151 18.70 -26.83 1.17
CA LYS A 151 18.77 -28.09 0.42
C LYS A 151 20.20 -28.67 0.36
N ASN A 152 21.19 -27.77 0.38
CA ASN A 152 22.61 -28.13 0.33
C ASN A 152 23.26 -28.32 1.73
N ALA A 153 22.50 -28.09 2.80
CA ALA A 153 22.95 -28.32 4.16
C ALA A 153 23.15 -29.85 4.36
N PRO A 154 24.28 -30.30 4.88
CA PRO A 154 24.52 -31.73 5.15
C PRO A 154 23.45 -32.24 6.13
N ALA A 155 22.98 -33.48 5.89
CA ALA A 155 21.99 -34.13 6.75
C ALA A 155 22.54 -34.24 8.18
N GLY A 156 22.06 -33.43 9.10
CA GLY A 156 22.58 -33.30 10.47
C GLY A 156 23.11 -31.90 10.81
N ALA A 157 23.32 -31.03 9.85
CA ALA A 157 23.48 -29.62 10.14
C ALA A 157 22.10 -29.09 10.55
N GLU A 158 21.93 -28.89 11.85
CA GLU A 158 20.79 -28.06 12.35
C GLU A 158 20.81 -26.79 11.52
N THR A 159 19.73 -26.58 10.76
CA THR A 159 19.57 -25.45 9.83
C THR A 159 19.98 -24.19 10.57
N GLY A 160 21.16 -23.70 10.20
CA GLY A 160 21.89 -22.70 10.96
C GLY A 160 21.09 -21.43 11.15
N ASP A 161 21.27 -20.85 12.29
CA ASP A 161 20.98 -19.49 12.78
C ASP A 161 19.57 -18.91 12.67
N PHE A 162 18.67 -19.45 11.86
CA PHE A 162 17.29 -18.98 11.81
C PHE A 162 16.27 -19.89 12.54
N ALA A 163 16.63 -21.13 12.91
CA ALA A 163 15.65 -22.09 13.40
C ALA A 163 15.90 -22.70 14.77
N ALA A 164 17.07 -22.64 15.38
CA ALA A 164 17.25 -23.32 16.67
C ALA A 164 18.45 -22.89 17.54
N VAL A 165 18.91 -21.66 17.48
CA VAL A 165 19.60 -21.14 18.65
C VAL A 165 18.53 -20.97 19.71
N LYS A 166 18.70 -21.63 20.89
CA LYS A 166 17.89 -21.39 22.10
C LYS A 166 18.18 -19.97 22.63
N THR A 167 18.09 -18.98 21.77
CA THR A 167 18.14 -17.58 22.15
C THR A 167 16.88 -17.27 22.91
N PRO A 168 16.98 -16.66 24.09
CA PRO A 168 15.82 -16.24 24.85
C PRO A 168 14.92 -15.33 24.00
N TRP A 169 13.62 -15.45 24.15
CA TRP A 169 12.60 -14.72 23.41
C TRP A 169 12.92 -13.22 23.19
N PRO A 170 13.44 -12.49 24.19
CA PRO A 170 13.78 -11.07 24.01
C PRO A 170 14.85 -10.85 22.94
N ASN A 171 15.85 -11.72 22.86
CA ASN A 171 16.93 -11.59 21.86
C ASN A 171 16.43 -11.90 20.44
N LYS A 172 15.47 -12.82 20.30
CA LYS A 172 14.81 -13.09 19.00
C LYS A 172 14.00 -11.88 18.53
N ILE A 173 13.21 -11.27 19.41
CA ILE A 173 12.44 -10.07 19.10
C ILE A 173 13.38 -8.93 18.71
N TYR A 174 14.47 -8.73 19.47
CA TYR A 174 15.46 -7.70 19.16
C TYR A 174 16.09 -7.90 17.77
N SER A 175 16.48 -9.14 17.43
CA SER A 175 17.06 -9.44 16.11
C SER A 175 16.05 -9.22 14.97
N GLY A 176 14.78 -9.59 15.18
CA GLY A 176 13.71 -9.32 14.20
C GLY A 176 13.43 -7.84 14.00
N LEU A 177 13.42 -7.06 15.08
CA LEU A 177 13.26 -5.60 15.02
C LEU A 177 14.48 -4.93 14.36
N ASP A 178 15.69 -5.34 14.71
CA ASP A 178 16.91 -4.82 14.06
C ASP A 178 16.90 -5.11 12.54
N TRP A 179 16.50 -6.31 12.15
CA TRP A 179 16.32 -6.67 10.75
C TRP A 179 15.24 -5.81 10.07
N ALA A 180 14.08 -5.63 10.70
CA ALA A 180 12.99 -4.83 10.14
C ALA A 180 13.40 -3.37 9.96
N VAL A 181 14.15 -2.79 10.90
CA VAL A 181 14.62 -1.41 10.79
C VAL A 181 15.74 -1.29 9.75
N ARG A 182 16.78 -2.11 9.83
CA ARG A 182 17.96 -1.98 8.97
C ARG A 182 17.75 -2.46 7.56
N SER A 183 17.01 -3.56 7.36
CA SER A 183 16.82 -4.15 6.03
C SER A 183 15.60 -3.57 5.30
N LEU A 184 14.43 -3.54 5.95
CA LEU A 184 13.21 -3.04 5.33
C LEU A 184 12.99 -1.55 5.58
N GLY A 185 13.11 -1.11 6.84
CA GLY A 185 12.77 0.23 7.25
C GLY A 185 13.60 1.30 6.52
N LEU A 186 14.92 1.14 6.45
CA LEU A 186 15.79 2.06 5.71
C LEU A 186 15.45 2.11 4.22
N GLN A 187 15.20 0.95 3.59
CA GLN A 187 14.88 0.89 2.17
C GLN A 187 13.52 1.51 1.87
N VAL A 188 12.48 1.10 2.62
CA VAL A 188 11.11 1.59 2.41
C VAL A 188 11.02 3.08 2.70
N SER A 189 11.58 3.56 3.83
CA SER A 189 11.56 4.98 4.20
C SER A 189 12.19 5.88 3.12
N ARG A 190 13.28 5.42 2.50
CA ARG A 190 13.92 6.12 1.39
C ARG A 190 12.96 6.33 0.20
N TYR A 191 12.24 5.30 -0.22
CA TYR A 191 11.35 5.38 -1.37
C TYR A 191 10.04 6.09 -1.05
N VAL A 192 9.53 5.90 0.17
CA VAL A 192 8.35 6.62 0.66
C VAL A 192 8.59 8.13 0.70
N LEU A 193 9.75 8.60 1.19
CA LEU A 193 10.07 10.03 1.19
C LEU A 193 10.12 10.62 -0.23
N VAL A 194 10.74 9.92 -1.18
CA VAL A 194 10.74 10.35 -2.59
C VAL A 194 9.32 10.40 -3.15
N GLY A 195 8.50 9.39 -2.86
CA GLY A 195 7.11 9.34 -3.30
C GLY A 195 6.26 10.46 -2.70
N ILE A 196 6.43 10.77 -1.40
CA ILE A 196 5.73 11.88 -0.74
C ILE A 196 6.12 13.24 -1.35
N LEU A 197 7.41 13.46 -1.60
CA LEU A 197 7.88 14.69 -2.26
C LEU A 197 7.24 14.86 -3.64
N PHE A 198 7.19 13.79 -4.42
CA PHE A 198 6.58 13.83 -5.75
C PHE A 198 5.06 14.01 -5.69
N ALA A 199 4.37 13.33 -4.78
CA ALA A 199 2.93 13.49 -4.56
C ALA A 199 2.58 14.92 -4.12
N ALA A 200 3.30 15.48 -3.15
CA ALA A 200 3.09 16.85 -2.70
C ALA A 200 3.34 17.90 -3.82
N PHE A 201 4.33 17.65 -4.67
CA PHE A 201 4.61 18.48 -5.84
C PHE A 201 3.42 18.49 -6.81
N LEU A 202 2.88 17.31 -7.14
CA LEU A 202 1.73 17.19 -8.02
C LEU A 202 0.47 17.83 -7.43
N LEU A 203 0.20 17.62 -6.13
CA LEU A 203 -0.93 18.24 -5.43
C LEU A 203 -0.84 19.78 -5.38
N THR A 204 0.37 20.33 -5.40
CA THR A 204 0.57 21.79 -5.42
C THR A 204 0.30 22.39 -6.81
N ILE A 205 0.49 21.60 -7.87
CA ILE A 205 0.33 22.07 -9.26
C ILE A 205 -1.08 21.89 -9.78
N ILE A 206 -1.79 20.82 -9.38
CA ILE A 206 -3.12 20.49 -9.91
C ILE A 206 -4.21 21.24 -9.12
N PRO A 207 -4.94 22.19 -9.72
CA PRO A 207 -6.04 22.88 -9.05
C PRO A 207 -7.23 21.94 -8.86
N VAL A 208 -7.79 21.92 -7.66
CA VAL A 208 -8.96 21.08 -7.32
C VAL A 208 -10.19 21.43 -8.18
N ALA A 209 -10.35 22.71 -8.57
CA ALA A 209 -11.44 23.17 -9.43
C ALA A 209 -11.46 22.48 -10.81
N PHE A 210 -10.29 22.24 -11.39
CA PHE A 210 -10.17 21.54 -12.68
C PHE A 210 -10.69 20.10 -12.62
N ILE A 211 -10.61 19.49 -11.45
CA ILE A 211 -11.02 18.12 -11.20
C ILE A 211 -12.55 18.00 -11.15
N GLN A 212 -13.24 18.98 -10.53
CA GLN A 212 -14.68 18.96 -10.37
C GLN A 212 -15.43 19.09 -11.69
N ASP A 213 -14.95 19.93 -12.60
CA ASP A 213 -15.57 20.15 -13.92
C ASP A 213 -15.49 18.90 -14.82
N TYR A 214 -14.40 18.14 -14.69
CA TYR A 214 -14.20 16.91 -15.48
C TYR A 214 -14.92 15.67 -14.93
N LEU A 215 -15.24 15.63 -13.65
CA LEU A 215 -15.81 14.46 -12.98
C LEU A 215 -17.34 14.36 -13.06
N SER A 216 -18.02 15.41 -13.49
CA SER A 216 -19.50 15.45 -13.57
C SER A 216 -20.06 14.58 -14.71
N SER A 217 -19.27 14.26 -15.72
CA SER A 217 -19.73 13.46 -16.86
C SER A 217 -19.55 11.96 -16.61
N PRO A 218 -20.53 11.11 -16.98
CA PRO A 218 -20.42 9.65 -16.87
C PRO A 218 -19.51 9.02 -17.94
N ALA A 219 -18.72 9.82 -18.64
CA ALA A 219 -17.86 9.40 -19.73
C ALA A 219 -16.61 8.64 -19.25
N LEU A 220 -16.03 7.82 -20.12
CA LEU A 220 -14.76 7.13 -19.86
C LEU A 220 -13.63 8.10 -19.48
N ILE A 221 -13.64 9.32 -20.04
CA ILE A 221 -12.67 10.37 -19.72
C ILE A 221 -12.68 10.72 -18.22
N SER A 222 -13.86 10.78 -17.59
CA SER A 222 -13.99 11.03 -16.16
C SER A 222 -13.40 9.89 -15.31
N LEU A 223 -13.58 8.63 -15.75
CA LEU A 223 -12.99 7.46 -15.09
C LEU A 223 -11.46 7.46 -15.21
N PHE A 224 -10.90 7.86 -16.35
CA PHE A 224 -9.44 8.02 -16.48
C PHE A 224 -8.93 9.18 -15.63
N GLY A 225 -9.61 10.32 -15.63
CA GLY A 225 -9.24 11.48 -14.83
C GLY A 225 -9.20 11.16 -13.33
N ILE A 226 -10.21 10.43 -12.82
CA ILE A 226 -10.26 10.05 -11.41
C ILE A 226 -9.19 9.02 -11.02
N VAL A 227 -8.78 8.12 -11.95
CA VAL A 227 -7.66 7.21 -11.72
C VAL A 227 -6.36 7.99 -11.56
N ILE A 228 -6.10 8.96 -12.42
CA ILE A 228 -4.91 9.81 -12.34
C ILE A 228 -4.92 10.57 -11.01
N LEU A 229 -6.06 11.17 -10.65
CA LEU A 229 -6.23 11.86 -9.40
C LEU A 229 -5.96 10.95 -8.21
N GLY A 230 -6.57 9.76 -8.17
CA GLY A 230 -6.39 8.79 -7.10
C GLY A 230 -4.93 8.35 -6.95
N THR A 231 -4.21 8.16 -8.06
CA THR A 231 -2.78 7.79 -8.04
C THR A 231 -1.90 8.91 -7.47
N VAL A 232 -2.28 10.17 -7.70
CA VAL A 232 -1.56 11.35 -7.20
C VAL A 232 -1.90 11.65 -5.75
N MET A 233 -3.17 11.47 -5.37
CA MET A 233 -3.62 11.69 -3.99
C MET A 233 -3.07 10.60 -3.07
N TYR A 234 -2.16 10.99 -2.19
CA TYR A 234 -1.59 10.09 -1.18
C TYR A 234 -2.44 10.13 0.10
N VAL A 235 -3.59 9.47 0.07
CA VAL A 235 -4.55 9.44 1.18
C VAL A 235 -5.03 7.99 1.39
N CYS A 236 -5.26 7.59 2.64
CA CYS A 236 -5.79 6.25 2.96
C CYS A 236 -7.30 6.13 2.62
N ALA A 237 -7.82 4.92 2.56
CA ALA A 237 -9.23 4.65 2.23
C ALA A 237 -10.20 5.44 3.10
N VAL A 238 -9.93 5.57 4.40
CA VAL A 238 -10.76 6.33 5.35
C VAL A 238 -10.83 7.82 4.98
N GLY A 239 -9.74 8.39 4.46
CA GLY A 239 -9.73 9.78 3.95
C GLY A 239 -10.34 9.94 2.56
N HIS A 240 -10.20 8.92 1.70
CA HIS A 240 -10.77 8.95 0.34
C HIS A 240 -12.30 8.86 0.33
N ILE A 241 -12.92 8.11 1.26
CA ILE A 241 -14.38 7.92 1.27
C ILE A 241 -15.15 9.22 1.50
N PRO A 242 -14.85 10.07 2.50
CA PRO A 242 -15.52 11.36 2.65
C PRO A 242 -15.32 12.29 1.45
N PHE A 243 -14.12 12.31 0.90
CA PHE A 243 -13.79 13.11 -0.28
C PHE A 243 -14.64 12.71 -1.49
N ILE A 244 -14.70 11.42 -1.80
CA ILE A 244 -15.49 10.96 -2.95
C ILE A 244 -17.00 11.04 -2.70
N ALA A 245 -17.45 10.89 -1.45
CA ALA A 245 -18.85 11.09 -1.09
C ALA A 245 -19.29 12.53 -1.34
N ALA A 246 -18.44 13.52 -1.01
CA ALA A 246 -18.71 14.92 -1.31
C ALA A 246 -18.79 15.19 -2.82
N ILE A 247 -17.91 14.57 -3.62
CA ILE A 247 -17.93 14.72 -5.09
C ILE A 247 -19.19 14.06 -5.69
N VAL A 248 -19.59 12.89 -5.19
CA VAL A 248 -20.83 12.22 -5.62
C VAL A 248 -22.06 13.04 -5.22
N ALA A 249 -22.07 13.65 -4.02
CA ALA A 249 -23.13 14.56 -3.59
C ALA A 249 -23.21 15.81 -4.46
N ALA A 250 -22.09 16.28 -5.00
CA ALA A 250 -22.01 17.37 -5.97
C ALA A 250 -22.43 16.98 -7.40
N GLY A 251 -22.86 15.73 -7.64
CA GLY A 251 -23.39 15.27 -8.92
C GLY A 251 -22.49 14.37 -9.75
N ALA A 252 -21.36 13.92 -9.22
CA ALA A 252 -20.51 12.97 -9.94
C ALA A 252 -21.19 11.59 -10.08
N ALA A 253 -20.87 10.90 -11.18
CA ALA A 253 -21.42 9.58 -11.46
C ALA A 253 -20.97 8.51 -10.43
N PRO A 254 -21.83 7.55 -10.06
CA PRO A 254 -21.51 6.54 -9.05
C PRO A 254 -20.29 5.67 -9.39
N GLY A 255 -20.04 5.43 -10.68
CA GLY A 255 -18.87 4.69 -11.13
C GLY A 255 -17.55 5.43 -10.87
N VAL A 256 -17.56 6.76 -10.84
CA VAL A 256 -16.39 7.58 -10.45
C VAL A 256 -15.97 7.26 -9.03
N ALA A 257 -16.95 7.08 -8.12
CA ALA A 257 -16.67 6.73 -6.73
C ALA A 257 -15.96 5.37 -6.61
N ILE A 258 -16.49 4.36 -7.27
CA ILE A 258 -15.91 3.01 -7.22
C ILE A 258 -14.53 2.97 -7.89
N THR A 259 -14.39 3.61 -9.05
CA THR A 259 -13.09 3.72 -9.73
C THR A 259 -12.04 4.38 -8.83
N PHE A 260 -12.39 5.49 -8.17
CA PHE A 260 -11.51 6.20 -7.26
C PHE A 260 -11.09 5.34 -6.06
N LEU A 261 -12.05 4.67 -5.42
CA LEU A 261 -11.77 3.83 -4.26
C LEU A 261 -10.92 2.61 -4.60
N LEU A 262 -11.11 2.00 -5.76
CA LEU A 262 -10.31 0.86 -6.19
C LEU A 262 -8.91 1.27 -6.65
N SER A 263 -8.80 2.33 -7.46
CA SER A 263 -7.51 2.75 -8.00
C SER A 263 -6.71 3.59 -7.00
N GLY A 264 -7.30 4.63 -6.42
CA GLY A 264 -6.59 5.59 -5.59
C GLY A 264 -6.04 5.00 -4.28
N VAL A 265 -6.73 4.02 -3.72
CA VAL A 265 -6.28 3.33 -2.50
C VAL A 265 -5.16 2.33 -2.79
N ALA A 266 -5.19 1.70 -3.97
CA ALA A 266 -4.24 0.65 -4.35
C ALA A 266 -3.03 1.16 -5.15
N THR A 267 -3.06 2.36 -5.74
CA THR A 267 -2.00 2.82 -6.65
C THR A 267 -1.46 4.20 -6.27
N ASN A 268 -0.96 4.34 -5.05
CA ASN A 268 -0.28 5.57 -4.67
C ASN A 268 1.21 5.55 -5.09
N LEU A 269 1.77 6.73 -5.38
CA LEU A 269 3.13 6.88 -5.90
C LEU A 269 4.22 6.27 -5.00
N PRO A 270 4.24 6.49 -3.66
CA PRO A 270 5.24 5.87 -2.79
C PRO A 270 5.20 4.34 -2.79
N GLU A 271 4.01 3.77 -2.87
CA GLU A 271 3.82 2.32 -2.95
C GLU A 271 4.37 1.77 -4.27
N LEU A 272 4.02 2.38 -5.40
CA LEU A 272 4.53 2.00 -6.72
C LEU A 272 6.05 2.12 -6.80
N PHE A 273 6.65 3.17 -6.23
CA PHE A 273 8.09 3.31 -6.13
C PHE A 273 8.75 2.21 -5.30
N SER A 274 8.13 1.84 -4.19
CA SER A 274 8.63 0.77 -3.32
C SER A 274 8.57 -0.58 -4.02
N ILE A 275 7.45 -0.92 -4.66
CA ILE A 275 7.29 -2.15 -5.43
C ILE A 275 8.31 -2.19 -6.59
N TYR A 276 8.48 -1.08 -7.33
CA TYR A 276 9.43 -0.97 -8.43
C TYR A 276 10.86 -1.31 -8.01
N LYS A 277 11.29 -0.78 -6.87
CA LYS A 277 12.67 -0.91 -6.39
C LYS A 277 12.94 -2.19 -5.62
N LEU A 278 11.94 -2.73 -4.95
CA LEU A 278 12.12 -3.84 -4.00
C LEU A 278 11.65 -5.19 -4.56
N ILE A 279 10.70 -5.20 -5.49
CA ILE A 279 10.27 -6.41 -6.17
C ILE A 279 10.76 -6.40 -7.61
N GLY A 280 10.33 -5.41 -8.43
CA GLY A 280 10.79 -5.29 -9.78
C GLY A 280 9.90 -4.46 -10.71
N LYS A 281 10.46 -4.11 -11.86
CA LYS A 281 9.80 -3.29 -12.89
C LYS A 281 8.56 -3.98 -13.46
N ARG A 282 8.64 -5.28 -13.68
CA ARG A 282 7.57 -6.07 -14.28
C ARG A 282 6.36 -6.14 -13.37
N THR A 283 6.60 -6.36 -12.08
CA THR A 283 5.55 -6.39 -11.06
C THR A 283 4.79 -5.08 -10.98
N VAL A 284 5.46 -3.92 -11.01
CA VAL A 284 4.77 -2.62 -10.99
C VAL A 284 3.86 -2.44 -12.20
N VAL A 285 4.33 -2.82 -13.39
CA VAL A 285 3.52 -2.72 -14.61
C VAL A 285 2.28 -3.62 -14.52
N ILE A 286 2.46 -4.88 -14.12
CA ILE A 286 1.36 -5.84 -13.92
C ILE A 286 0.36 -5.27 -12.89
N TYR A 287 0.87 -4.80 -11.75
CA TYR A 287 0.10 -4.24 -10.66
C TYR A 287 -0.75 -3.06 -11.14
N THR A 288 -0.09 -2.03 -11.66
CA THR A 288 -0.76 -0.78 -12.07
C THR A 288 -1.77 -1.02 -13.19
N LEU A 289 -1.38 -1.75 -14.25
CA LEU A 289 -2.30 -2.01 -15.35
C LEU A 289 -3.52 -2.81 -14.90
N THR A 290 -3.33 -3.84 -14.08
CA THR A 290 -4.45 -4.66 -13.59
C THR A 290 -5.41 -3.83 -12.75
N VAL A 291 -4.89 -3.02 -11.81
CA VAL A 291 -5.73 -2.16 -10.96
C VAL A 291 -6.48 -1.13 -11.79
N VAL A 292 -5.80 -0.42 -12.68
CA VAL A 292 -6.39 0.64 -13.51
C VAL A 292 -7.47 0.09 -14.44
N VAL A 293 -7.15 -0.97 -15.19
CA VAL A 293 -8.10 -1.57 -16.12
C VAL A 293 -9.32 -2.12 -15.40
N PHE A 294 -9.11 -2.84 -14.29
CA PHE A 294 -10.20 -3.38 -13.50
C PHE A 294 -11.08 -2.26 -12.91
N ALA A 295 -10.46 -1.22 -12.32
CA ALA A 295 -11.20 -0.10 -11.72
C ALA A 295 -12.06 0.64 -12.77
N ILE A 296 -11.54 0.87 -13.98
CA ILE A 296 -12.29 1.50 -15.07
C ILE A 296 -13.45 0.63 -15.53
N ILE A 297 -13.23 -0.68 -15.72
CA ILE A 297 -14.28 -1.62 -16.13
C ILE A 297 -15.40 -1.64 -15.09
N VAL A 298 -15.05 -1.76 -13.82
CA VAL A 298 -16.03 -1.78 -12.73
C VAL A 298 -16.76 -0.44 -12.61
N GLY A 299 -16.04 0.68 -12.73
CA GLY A 299 -16.66 2.01 -12.71
C GLY A 299 -17.65 2.21 -13.85
N TYR A 300 -17.30 1.79 -15.05
CA TYR A 300 -18.20 1.84 -16.20
C TYR A 300 -19.45 0.97 -15.96
N PHE A 301 -19.25 -0.25 -15.49
CA PHE A 301 -20.36 -1.17 -15.16
C PHE A 301 -21.23 -0.64 -14.02
N THR A 302 -20.65 0.00 -13.01
CA THR A 302 -21.38 0.67 -11.92
C THR A 302 -22.25 1.80 -12.44
N ASN A 303 -21.74 2.62 -13.37
CA ASN A 303 -22.55 3.65 -14.04
C ASN A 303 -23.70 3.04 -14.80
N PHE A 304 -23.46 1.99 -15.57
CA PHE A 304 -24.49 1.30 -16.34
C PHE A 304 -25.61 0.74 -15.43
N LEU A 305 -25.26 0.18 -14.27
CA LEU A 305 -26.23 -0.40 -13.34
C LEU A 305 -27.03 0.65 -12.55
N LEU A 306 -26.42 1.76 -12.16
CA LEU A 306 -27.00 2.66 -11.17
C LEU A 306 -27.55 3.96 -11.76
N LEU A 307 -27.01 4.47 -12.87
CA LEU A 307 -27.39 5.77 -13.42
C LEU A 307 -28.91 5.99 -13.65
N PRO A 308 -29.69 5.00 -14.09
CA PRO A 308 -31.13 5.24 -14.35
C PRO A 308 -31.97 5.61 -13.09
N GLY A 309 -31.40 5.55 -11.91
CA GLY A 309 -32.16 5.84 -10.66
C GLY A 309 -31.26 6.20 -9.47
N PHE A 310 -30.05 6.69 -9.72
CA PHE A 310 -29.11 7.00 -8.66
C PHE A 310 -29.46 8.33 -7.99
N THR A 311 -29.80 8.25 -6.72
CA THR A 311 -29.91 9.42 -5.81
C THR A 311 -28.78 9.32 -4.79
N PRO A 312 -27.91 10.35 -4.67
CA PRO A 312 -26.86 10.37 -3.65
C PRO A 312 -27.47 10.30 -2.25
N VAL A 313 -27.03 9.37 -1.43
CA VAL A 313 -27.48 9.20 -0.04
C VAL A 313 -26.48 9.91 0.88
N PHE A 314 -26.27 11.20 0.69
CA PHE A 314 -25.39 11.97 1.55
C PHE A 314 -26.22 12.60 2.68
N ASP A 315 -26.14 12.01 3.88
CA ASP A 315 -26.77 12.54 5.10
C ASP A 315 -25.69 13.07 6.05
N LEU A 316 -25.60 14.38 6.18
CA LEU A 316 -24.58 15.06 6.99
C LEU A 316 -24.66 14.65 8.48
N SER A 317 -25.85 14.31 8.98
CA SER A 317 -26.04 13.91 10.37
C SER A 317 -25.49 12.52 10.66
N ARG A 318 -25.59 11.60 9.69
CA ARG A 318 -24.99 10.28 9.75
C ARG A 318 -23.48 10.30 9.49
N ALA A 319 -23.04 11.25 8.65
CA ALA A 319 -21.64 11.42 8.33
C ALA A 319 -20.78 11.71 9.57
N GLN A 320 -21.21 12.63 10.44
CA GLN A 320 -20.44 12.98 11.65
C GLN A 320 -20.33 11.80 12.62
N THR A 321 -21.42 11.11 12.90
CA THR A 321 -21.42 9.93 13.78
C THR A 321 -20.53 8.80 13.24
N SER A 322 -20.55 8.60 11.93
CA SER A 322 -19.75 7.55 11.27
C SER A 322 -18.28 7.91 11.15
N ILE A 323 -17.96 9.19 10.94
CA ILE A 323 -16.59 9.70 10.99
C ILE A 323 -16.03 9.56 12.40
N ASP A 324 -16.80 9.89 13.43
CA ASP A 324 -16.40 9.72 14.83
C ASP A 324 -16.20 8.23 15.19
N LEU A 325 -17.05 7.36 14.69
CA LEU A 325 -16.89 5.90 14.87
C LEU A 325 -15.66 5.38 14.12
N ALA A 326 -15.46 5.80 12.88
CA ALA A 326 -14.29 5.44 12.08
C ALA A 326 -13.00 5.99 12.71
N ASN A 327 -13.02 7.21 13.26
CA ASN A 327 -11.91 7.80 14.01
C ASN A 327 -11.63 7.07 15.33
N LYS A 328 -12.65 6.54 16.00
CA LYS A 328 -12.48 5.69 17.17
C LYS A 328 -11.95 4.30 16.85
N MET A 329 -12.27 3.77 15.66
CA MET A 329 -11.75 2.49 15.16
C MET A 329 -10.36 2.63 14.53
N SER A 330 -10.05 3.74 13.86
CA SER A 330 -8.70 4.14 13.51
C SER A 330 -8.11 4.76 14.77
N LEU A 331 -7.15 4.09 15.41
CA LEU A 331 -6.44 4.59 16.59
C LEU A 331 -6.12 6.08 16.41
N ALA A 332 -6.92 6.94 17.07
CA ALA A 332 -6.65 8.38 17.10
C ALA A 332 -5.36 8.59 17.90
N VAL A 333 -4.28 8.80 17.19
CA VAL A 333 -2.95 8.95 17.78
C VAL A 333 -2.75 10.41 18.17
N PRO A 334 -2.24 10.70 19.35
CA PRO A 334 -1.88 12.07 19.71
C PRO A 334 -0.87 12.67 18.70
N ALA A 335 -1.05 13.92 18.32
CA ALA A 335 -0.21 14.59 17.31
C ALA A 335 1.30 14.54 17.62
N TRP A 336 1.69 14.55 18.88
CA TRP A 336 3.10 14.43 19.26
C TRP A 336 3.72 13.08 18.87
N VAL A 337 2.93 11.99 18.89
CA VAL A 337 3.40 10.65 18.44
C VAL A 337 3.61 10.65 16.93
N GLU A 338 2.71 11.27 16.17
CA GLU A 338 2.88 11.41 14.72
C GLU A 338 4.14 12.19 14.38
N TYR A 339 4.42 13.29 15.11
CA TYR A 339 5.65 14.08 14.91
C TYR A 339 6.91 13.27 15.22
N VAL A 340 6.91 12.51 16.32
CA VAL A 340 8.05 11.63 16.67
C VAL A 340 8.26 10.56 15.58
N CYS A 341 7.18 9.91 15.13
CA CYS A 341 7.25 8.92 14.07
C CYS A 341 7.75 9.53 12.75
N SER A 342 7.31 10.74 12.41
CA SER A 342 7.78 11.47 11.22
C SER A 342 9.28 11.76 11.28
N LEU A 343 9.78 12.19 12.43
CA LEU A 343 11.21 12.41 12.64
C LEU A 343 12.01 11.11 12.52
N ILE A 344 11.48 10.00 13.02
CA ILE A 344 12.11 8.67 12.87
C ILE A 344 12.20 8.30 11.38
N ILE A 345 11.11 8.45 10.61
CA ILE A 345 11.09 8.12 9.18
C ILE A 345 12.05 9.02 8.39
N ILE A 346 12.12 10.32 8.71
CA ILE A 346 13.09 11.24 8.10
C ILE A 346 14.52 10.80 8.42
N ALA A 347 14.82 10.53 9.69
CA ALA A 347 16.15 10.07 10.11
C ALA A 347 16.55 8.77 9.39
N MET A 348 15.62 7.79 9.30
CA MET A 348 15.85 6.56 8.55
C MET A 348 16.08 6.82 7.05
N GLY A 349 15.31 7.71 6.45
CA GLY A 349 15.49 8.08 5.05
C GLY A 349 16.83 8.77 4.79
N ILE A 350 17.23 9.72 5.64
CA ILE A 350 18.52 10.40 5.54
C ILE A 350 19.68 9.41 5.70
N THR A 351 19.61 8.53 6.68
CA THR A 351 20.65 7.49 6.89
C THR A 351 20.75 6.55 5.71
N ALA A 352 19.63 6.20 5.07
CA ALA A 352 19.59 5.36 3.88
C ALA A 352 20.15 6.06 2.62
N TRP A 353 20.03 7.40 2.53
CA TRP A 353 20.54 8.18 1.42
C TRP A 353 22.01 8.58 1.60
N TRP A 354 22.50 8.65 2.83
CA TRP A 354 23.86 9.10 3.15
C TRP A 354 24.97 8.41 2.33
N PRO A 355 25.01 7.05 2.24
CA PRO A 355 26.05 6.37 1.46
C PRO A 355 25.96 6.66 -0.04
N VAL A 356 24.76 6.93 -0.56
CA VAL A 356 24.55 7.27 -1.98
C VAL A 356 25.03 8.67 -2.28
N CYS A 357 24.66 9.62 -1.44
CA CYS A 357 25.10 11.01 -1.55
C CYS A 357 26.64 11.10 -1.43
N ARG A 358 27.24 10.41 -0.46
CA ARG A 358 28.69 10.37 -0.28
C ARG A 358 29.42 9.84 -1.51
N LYS A 359 28.93 8.75 -2.12
CA LYS A 359 29.49 8.22 -3.37
C LYS A 359 29.35 9.18 -4.55
N TRP A 360 28.23 9.90 -4.61
CA TRP A 360 27.98 10.87 -5.67
C TRP A 360 28.92 12.10 -5.53
N PHE A 361 29.06 12.65 -4.32
CA PHE A 361 30.00 13.75 -4.05
C PHE A 361 31.46 13.35 -4.25
N SER A 362 31.87 12.12 -3.91
CA SER A 362 33.23 11.64 -4.15
C SER A 362 33.56 11.50 -5.64
N LYS A 363 32.57 11.15 -6.47
CA LYS A 363 32.72 11.07 -7.92
C LYS A 363 32.91 12.46 -8.56
N PHE A 364 32.09 13.44 -8.12
CA PHE A 364 32.24 14.83 -8.57
C PHE A 364 33.58 15.45 -8.14
N GLY A 365 34.06 15.14 -6.94
CA GLY A 365 35.38 15.60 -6.48
C GLY A 365 36.54 14.98 -7.27
N GLN A 366 36.41 13.76 -7.77
CA GLN A 366 37.42 13.14 -8.65
C GLN A 366 37.40 13.69 -10.08
N GLU A 367 36.23 13.96 -10.63
CA GLU A 367 36.08 14.58 -11.95
C GLU A 367 36.58 16.05 -11.96
N ALA A 368 36.32 16.80 -10.88
CA ALA A 368 36.83 18.16 -10.73
C ALA A 368 38.36 18.25 -10.45
N ALA A 369 38.96 17.16 -9.95
CA ALA A 369 40.42 17.09 -9.74
C ALA A 369 41.18 16.55 -10.97
N SER A 370 40.46 16.03 -11.96
CA SER A 370 41.02 15.51 -13.22
C SER A 370 40.81 16.46 -14.42
N ALA A 371 40.10 17.57 -14.25
CA ALA A 371 39.92 18.67 -15.18
C ALA A 371 40.81 19.84 -14.82
#